data_a1ff03a8600898adc0dc8cd788c2bc85
#
_entry.id   a1ff03a8600898adc0dc8cd788c2bc85
#
_cell.length_a   1.000
_cell.length_b   1.000
_cell.length_c   1.000
_cell.angle_alpha   90.00
_cell.angle_beta   90.00
_cell.angle_gamma   90.00
#
_symmetry.space_group_name_H-M   'P 1'
#
loop_
_entity.id
_entity.type
_entity.pdbx_description
1 polymer ?
#
loop_
_entity_poly.entity_id
_entity_poly.type
_entity_poly.pdbx_seq_one_letter_code
_entity_poly.pdbx_strand_id
1 'polypeptide(L)'
;MAVRAAVAGASGYAGGELLRLLLVHPEIEIGALTGNSNAGQRLGALQPHLLPLAGRVLEETTPEVLAGHDVVFLALPHGQSAAVAEQLGPDVLVVDMGADFRLKDPADWERFYGSEHAGTWPYGLPELPGARAALEGSKRIAVPGCYPTAASLALFPAYAAGLAENEAVIVAASGTSGAGKAPKAHLLGSEVMGSMTPYGVGGGHRHTPEIIQNLGAAAGEPVTVSFTPTLAPMPRGILATCSAKAKPGVTAESVRAVYEKAYADEPFVHLLPEGQWPATASVYGSNAVQVQVAFDAAAHRIIAISAIDNLTKGTAGGAVQSMNIALGLPEDMGLSTIGVAP
;
A
#
# COMPACT_ATOMS: atom_id res chain seq x y z
N MET A 1 16.31 8.33 -22.25
CA MET A 1 15.58 9.61 -21.98
C MET A 1 14.93 9.43 -20.63
N ALA A 2 15.02 10.43 -19.74
CA ALA A 2 14.38 10.36 -18.45
C ALA A 2 12.85 10.23 -18.61
N VAL A 3 12.23 9.39 -17.81
CA VAL A 3 10.78 9.19 -17.79
C VAL A 3 10.13 10.38 -17.09
N ARG A 4 9.22 11.05 -17.77
CA ARG A 4 8.59 12.26 -17.25
C ARG A 4 7.30 11.93 -16.49
N ALA A 5 7.27 12.24 -15.17
CA ALA A 5 6.17 11.87 -14.28
C ALA A 5 5.38 13.08 -13.79
N ALA A 6 4.04 13.04 -13.89
CA ALA A 6 3.14 13.97 -13.25
C ALA A 6 2.56 13.38 -11.95
N VAL A 7 2.28 14.24 -10.97
CA VAL A 7 1.68 13.85 -9.69
C VAL A 7 0.41 14.65 -9.45
N ALA A 8 -0.74 14.01 -9.60
CA ALA A 8 -2.03 14.57 -9.22
C ALA A 8 -2.28 14.32 -7.73
N GLY A 9 -2.53 15.40 -6.96
CA GLY A 9 -2.68 15.33 -5.51
C GLY A 9 -1.36 15.49 -4.73
N ALA A 10 -0.39 16.23 -5.26
CA ALA A 10 0.92 16.49 -4.67
C ALA A 10 0.88 17.14 -3.27
N SER A 11 -0.21 17.77 -2.90
CA SER A 11 -0.39 18.45 -1.59
C SER A 11 -0.67 17.51 -0.42
N GLY A 12 -1.14 16.28 -0.70
CA GLY A 12 -1.48 15.26 0.30
C GLY A 12 -0.26 14.52 0.88
N TYR A 13 -0.48 13.68 1.90
CA TYR A 13 0.62 12.87 2.47
C TYR A 13 1.16 11.85 1.47
N ALA A 14 0.27 11.15 0.74
CA ALA A 14 0.69 10.17 -0.26
C ALA A 14 1.46 10.83 -1.42
N GLY A 15 0.98 11.97 -1.94
CA GLY A 15 1.67 12.73 -2.97
C GLY A 15 3.01 13.29 -2.51
N GLY A 16 3.07 13.81 -1.27
CA GLY A 16 4.34 14.29 -0.68
C GLY A 16 5.37 13.18 -0.50
N GLU A 17 4.96 12.02 -0.05
CA GLU A 17 5.84 10.86 0.08
C GLU A 17 6.31 10.35 -1.29
N LEU A 18 5.40 10.29 -2.27
CA LEU A 18 5.76 9.95 -3.64
C LEU A 18 6.83 10.88 -4.20
N LEU A 19 6.65 12.19 -4.04
CA LEU A 19 7.64 13.19 -4.49
C LEU A 19 8.99 13.01 -3.80
N ARG A 20 9.02 12.64 -2.51
CA ARG A 20 10.25 12.32 -1.79
C ARG A 20 11.01 11.17 -2.46
N LEU A 21 10.30 10.13 -2.89
CA LEU A 21 10.89 8.98 -3.57
C LEU A 21 11.32 9.33 -5.00
N LEU A 22 10.47 10.04 -5.75
CA LEU A 22 10.79 10.42 -7.13
C LEU A 22 11.99 11.38 -7.23
N LEU A 23 12.23 12.23 -6.21
CA LEU A 23 13.40 13.13 -6.15
C LEU A 23 14.75 12.40 -6.12
N VAL A 24 14.79 11.17 -5.66
CA VAL A 24 16.02 10.36 -5.61
C VAL A 24 16.03 9.24 -6.67
N HIS A 25 15.00 9.16 -7.48
CA HIS A 25 14.89 8.15 -8.52
C HIS A 25 15.71 8.59 -9.76
N PRO A 26 16.70 7.78 -10.21
CA PRO A 26 17.66 8.23 -11.23
C PRO A 26 17.06 8.41 -12.63
N GLU A 27 15.98 7.71 -12.95
CA GLU A 27 15.37 7.72 -14.28
C GLU A 27 14.12 8.61 -14.38
N ILE A 28 13.67 9.26 -13.29
CA ILE A 28 12.44 10.06 -13.28
C ILE A 28 12.74 11.55 -13.28
N GLU A 29 12.10 12.25 -14.21
CA GLU A 29 11.97 13.71 -14.20
C GLU A 29 10.59 14.11 -13.67
N ILE A 30 10.55 14.92 -12.62
CA ILE A 30 9.29 15.40 -12.03
C ILE A 30 8.71 16.54 -12.89
N GLY A 31 7.66 16.23 -13.60
CA GLY A 31 6.87 17.12 -14.44
C GLY A 31 5.81 17.92 -13.67
N ALA A 32 4.54 17.87 -14.09
CA ALA A 32 3.44 18.61 -13.48
C ALA A 32 3.12 18.12 -12.05
N LEU A 33 2.85 19.08 -11.17
CA LEU A 33 2.40 18.86 -9.80
C LEU A 33 1.04 19.52 -9.63
N THR A 34 0.00 18.73 -9.36
CA THR A 34 -1.32 19.31 -9.23
C THR A 34 -1.91 19.15 -7.83
N GLY A 35 -2.79 20.07 -7.46
CA GLY A 35 -3.44 20.06 -6.15
C GLY A 35 -4.76 20.77 -6.20
N ASN A 36 -5.84 20.06 -6.42
CA ASN A 36 -7.20 20.56 -6.60
C ASN A 36 -7.50 21.86 -5.81
N SER A 37 -7.91 21.77 -4.56
CA SER A 37 -8.18 22.93 -3.68
C SER A 37 -6.92 23.74 -3.30
N ASN A 38 -5.73 23.24 -3.59
CA ASN A 38 -4.44 23.87 -3.32
C ASN A 38 -3.75 24.41 -4.60
N ALA A 39 -4.43 24.41 -5.74
CA ALA A 39 -3.91 25.02 -6.96
C ALA A 39 -3.54 26.49 -6.73
N GLY A 40 -2.44 26.94 -7.32
CA GLY A 40 -1.88 28.26 -7.12
C GLY A 40 -0.98 28.43 -5.87
N GLN A 41 -0.98 27.46 -4.94
CA GLN A 41 -0.09 27.50 -3.78
C GLN A 41 1.30 26.93 -4.10
N ARG A 42 2.33 27.43 -3.42
CA ARG A 42 3.67 26.87 -3.51
C ARG A 42 3.75 25.55 -2.74
N LEU A 43 4.38 24.54 -3.35
CA LEU A 43 4.54 23.23 -2.72
C LEU A 43 5.25 23.32 -1.36
N GLY A 44 6.26 24.17 -1.21
CA GLY A 44 7.00 24.35 0.04
C GLY A 44 6.15 24.82 1.23
N ALA A 45 5.01 25.49 0.98
CA ALA A 45 4.05 25.85 2.03
C ALA A 45 3.27 24.61 2.56
N LEU A 46 3.11 23.60 1.73
CA LEU A 46 2.33 22.40 2.02
C LEU A 46 3.21 21.20 2.38
N GLN A 47 4.40 21.12 1.78
CA GLN A 47 5.38 20.04 1.93
C GLN A 47 6.78 20.64 2.23
N PRO A 48 6.99 21.23 3.41
CA PRO A 48 8.21 22.00 3.72
C PRO A 48 9.50 21.18 3.71
N HIS A 49 9.39 19.84 3.83
CA HIS A 49 10.52 18.91 3.77
C HIS A 49 11.02 18.65 2.34
N LEU A 50 10.26 19.00 1.30
CA LEU A 50 10.65 18.83 -0.10
C LEU A 50 11.37 20.08 -0.63
N LEU A 51 12.51 20.43 -0.04
CA LEU A 51 13.27 21.64 -0.35
C LEU A 51 13.56 21.84 -1.85
N PRO A 52 13.97 20.82 -2.63
CA PRO A 52 14.24 20.99 -4.06
C PRO A 52 13.01 21.41 -4.88
N LEU A 53 11.80 21.12 -4.39
CA LEU A 53 10.53 21.44 -5.06
C LEU A 53 9.78 22.62 -4.39
N ALA A 54 10.34 23.23 -3.36
CA ALA A 54 9.63 24.23 -2.54
C ALA A 54 9.11 25.44 -3.35
N GLY A 55 9.80 25.82 -4.41
CA GLY A 55 9.40 26.90 -5.31
C GLY A 55 8.32 26.54 -6.34
N ARG A 56 8.03 25.24 -6.54
CA ARG A 56 7.03 24.79 -7.50
C ARG A 56 5.63 25.23 -7.07
N VAL A 57 4.84 25.71 -8.02
CA VAL A 57 3.44 26.08 -7.80
C VAL A 57 2.58 24.92 -8.25
N LEU A 58 1.58 24.58 -7.44
CA LEU A 58 0.62 23.52 -7.79
C LEU A 58 -0.36 24.03 -8.86
N GLU A 59 -0.57 23.23 -9.87
CA GLU A 59 -1.50 23.48 -10.97
C GLU A 59 -2.86 22.84 -10.67
N GLU A 60 -3.88 23.20 -11.44
CA GLU A 60 -5.15 22.48 -11.44
C GLU A 60 -5.00 21.09 -12.04
N THR A 61 -5.79 20.13 -11.53
CA THR A 61 -5.78 18.77 -12.09
C THR A 61 -6.66 18.73 -13.33
N THR A 62 -6.08 18.99 -14.48
CA THR A 62 -6.77 18.94 -15.78
C THR A 62 -6.03 18.04 -16.77
N PRO A 63 -6.73 17.51 -17.79
CA PRO A 63 -6.09 16.67 -18.81
C PRO A 63 -4.94 17.39 -19.53
N GLU A 64 -5.07 18.69 -19.78
CA GLU A 64 -4.06 19.50 -20.46
C GLU A 64 -2.77 19.61 -19.65
N VAL A 65 -2.87 19.77 -18.34
CA VAL A 65 -1.72 19.83 -17.42
C VAL A 65 -1.04 18.46 -17.32
N LEU A 66 -1.83 17.39 -17.34
CA LEU A 66 -1.31 16.02 -17.24
C LEU A 66 -0.81 15.46 -18.58
N ALA A 67 -1.15 16.10 -19.70
CA ALA A 67 -0.74 15.66 -21.02
C ALA A 67 0.79 15.74 -21.22
N GLY A 68 1.32 14.85 -22.09
CA GLY A 68 2.75 14.84 -22.44
C GLY A 68 3.67 14.30 -21.33
N HIS A 69 3.13 13.60 -20.34
CA HIS A 69 3.89 12.84 -19.35
C HIS A 69 3.85 11.35 -19.70
N ASP A 70 4.94 10.63 -19.44
CA ASP A 70 5.05 9.19 -19.65
C ASP A 70 4.31 8.42 -18.55
N VAL A 71 4.32 8.98 -17.33
CA VAL A 71 3.68 8.42 -16.13
C VAL A 71 2.83 9.48 -15.45
N VAL A 72 1.62 9.12 -15.05
CA VAL A 72 0.74 9.95 -14.22
C VAL A 72 0.37 9.18 -12.95
N PHE A 73 0.78 9.71 -11.81
CA PHE A 73 0.36 9.20 -10.50
C PHE A 73 -0.89 9.93 -10.02
N LEU A 74 -1.90 9.17 -9.63
CA LEU A 74 -3.15 9.69 -9.08
C LEU A 74 -3.17 9.47 -7.56
N ALA A 75 -2.77 10.48 -6.79
CA ALA A 75 -2.84 10.50 -5.32
C ALA A 75 -4.09 11.28 -4.86
N LEU A 76 -5.23 10.92 -5.43
CA LEU A 76 -6.50 11.61 -5.27
C LEU A 76 -7.39 10.95 -4.20
N PRO A 77 -8.38 11.66 -3.65
CA PRO A 77 -9.41 11.02 -2.83
C PRO A 77 -10.14 9.90 -3.59
N HIS A 78 -10.58 8.87 -2.87
CA HIS A 78 -11.34 7.76 -3.46
C HIS A 78 -12.58 8.25 -4.22
N GLY A 79 -12.84 7.67 -5.38
CA GLY A 79 -13.92 8.06 -6.29
C GLY A 79 -13.57 9.23 -7.22
N GLN A 80 -12.34 9.74 -7.21
CA GLN A 80 -11.91 10.84 -8.08
C GLN A 80 -10.89 10.42 -9.15
N SER A 81 -10.24 9.29 -9.00
CA SER A 81 -9.23 8.83 -9.95
C SER A 81 -9.83 8.40 -11.28
N ALA A 82 -11.01 7.78 -11.28
CA ALA A 82 -11.65 7.27 -12.48
C ALA A 82 -11.87 8.36 -13.53
N ALA A 83 -12.48 9.48 -13.15
CA ALA A 83 -12.78 10.60 -14.04
C ALA A 83 -11.52 11.24 -14.66
N VAL A 84 -10.41 11.25 -13.93
CA VAL A 84 -9.12 11.74 -14.46
C VAL A 84 -8.49 10.70 -15.38
N ALA A 85 -8.51 9.43 -14.98
CA ALA A 85 -7.89 8.34 -15.75
C ALA A 85 -8.53 8.12 -17.12
N GLU A 86 -9.84 8.29 -17.23
CA GLU A 86 -10.59 8.20 -18.50
C GLU A 86 -10.14 9.23 -19.56
N GLN A 87 -9.62 10.36 -19.11
CA GLN A 87 -9.18 11.45 -19.97
C GLN A 87 -7.71 11.31 -20.39
N LEU A 88 -6.97 10.33 -19.82
CA LEU A 88 -5.58 10.06 -20.15
C LEU A 88 -5.49 9.02 -21.26
N GLY A 89 -4.63 9.28 -22.24
CA GLY A 89 -4.43 8.40 -23.40
C GLY A 89 -3.97 6.98 -23.02
N PRO A 90 -4.13 6.01 -23.93
CA PRO A 90 -3.80 4.61 -23.67
C PRO A 90 -2.30 4.36 -23.47
N ASP A 91 -1.44 5.20 -24.02
CA ASP A 91 0.01 5.04 -23.98
C ASP A 91 0.65 5.53 -22.68
N VAL A 92 -0.05 6.40 -21.94
CA VAL A 92 0.40 6.92 -20.65
C VAL A 92 0.28 5.84 -19.59
N LEU A 93 1.34 5.61 -18.82
CA LEU A 93 1.25 4.76 -17.61
C LEU A 93 0.52 5.53 -16.52
N VAL A 94 -0.63 5.03 -16.09
CA VAL A 94 -1.40 5.60 -14.97
C VAL A 94 -1.28 4.70 -13.75
N VAL A 95 -0.78 5.27 -12.65
CA VAL A 95 -0.60 4.60 -11.37
C VAL A 95 -1.59 5.21 -10.37
N ASP A 96 -2.68 4.51 -10.09
CA ASP A 96 -3.69 4.97 -9.14
C ASP A 96 -3.34 4.55 -7.71
N MET A 97 -3.10 5.55 -6.87
CA MET A 97 -2.88 5.38 -5.42
C MET A 97 -4.18 5.54 -4.63
N GLY A 98 -5.29 5.84 -5.31
CA GLY A 98 -6.65 5.78 -4.79
C GLY A 98 -7.16 4.34 -4.64
N ALA A 99 -8.47 4.18 -4.53
CA ALA A 99 -9.08 2.85 -4.38
C ALA A 99 -9.86 2.40 -5.61
N ASP A 100 -10.04 3.29 -6.57
CA ASP A 100 -11.07 3.22 -7.61
C ASP A 100 -11.00 1.95 -8.47
N PHE A 101 -9.80 1.37 -8.61
CA PHE A 101 -9.55 0.25 -9.52
C PHE A 101 -9.03 -1.03 -8.84
N ARG A 102 -9.11 -1.12 -7.48
CA ARG A 102 -8.55 -2.24 -6.72
C ARG A 102 -9.45 -3.47 -6.68
N LEU A 103 -10.76 -3.24 -6.46
CA LEU A 103 -11.72 -4.31 -6.24
C LEU A 103 -12.19 -4.91 -7.57
N LYS A 104 -12.30 -6.25 -7.60
CA LYS A 104 -12.79 -7.00 -8.75
C LYS A 104 -14.31 -7.11 -8.75
N ASP A 105 -14.92 -7.17 -7.55
CA ASP A 105 -16.35 -7.30 -7.39
C ASP A 105 -17.02 -5.91 -7.31
N PRO A 106 -17.87 -5.54 -8.28
CA PRO A 106 -18.62 -4.29 -8.25
C PRO A 106 -19.53 -4.15 -7.01
N ALA A 107 -20.06 -5.26 -6.48
CA ALA A 107 -20.93 -5.22 -5.31
C ALA A 107 -20.15 -4.83 -4.04
N ASP A 108 -18.89 -5.28 -3.90
CA ASP A 108 -18.03 -4.85 -2.82
C ASP A 108 -17.65 -3.36 -2.95
N TRP A 109 -17.41 -2.89 -4.17
CA TRP A 109 -17.15 -1.47 -4.37
C TRP A 109 -18.36 -0.62 -3.98
N GLU A 110 -19.55 -0.96 -4.48
CA GLU A 110 -20.78 -0.24 -4.16
C GLU A 110 -21.05 -0.22 -2.64
N ARG A 111 -20.91 -1.38 -1.98
CA ARG A 111 -21.13 -1.54 -0.53
C ARG A 111 -20.19 -0.68 0.31
N PHE A 112 -18.91 -0.59 -0.05
CA PHE A 112 -17.87 0.06 0.79
C PHE A 112 -17.55 1.50 0.39
N TYR A 113 -17.81 1.89 -0.87
CA TYR A 113 -17.50 3.21 -1.40
C TYR A 113 -18.72 4.00 -1.86
N GLY A 114 -19.85 3.35 -2.13
CA GLY A 114 -21.14 4.00 -2.39
C GLY A 114 -21.26 4.69 -3.75
N SER A 115 -20.42 4.30 -4.72
CA SER A 115 -20.44 4.83 -6.08
C SER A 115 -20.36 3.71 -7.12
N GLU A 116 -20.51 4.04 -8.39
CA GLU A 116 -20.37 3.11 -9.51
C GLU A 116 -18.94 2.57 -9.59
N HIS A 117 -18.80 1.28 -9.91
CA HIS A 117 -17.51 0.61 -10.07
C HIS A 117 -16.86 0.99 -11.40
N ALA A 118 -15.67 1.57 -11.34
CA ALA A 118 -14.95 2.08 -12.50
C ALA A 118 -14.14 1.02 -13.27
N GLY A 119 -14.21 -0.24 -12.87
CA GLY A 119 -13.41 -1.32 -13.43
C GLY A 119 -12.26 -1.75 -12.52
N THR A 120 -11.43 -2.67 -13.00
CA THR A 120 -10.32 -3.24 -12.22
C THR A 120 -9.04 -3.20 -13.04
N TRP A 121 -7.95 -2.79 -12.40
CA TRP A 121 -6.62 -2.75 -13.01
C TRP A 121 -5.68 -3.78 -12.38
N PRO A 122 -4.53 -4.11 -13.02
CA PRO A 122 -3.47 -4.89 -12.43
C PRO A 122 -3.10 -4.36 -11.03
N TYR A 123 -3.06 -5.27 -10.06
CA TYR A 123 -2.90 -4.93 -8.66
C TYR A 123 -1.42 -4.79 -8.29
N GLY A 124 -1.03 -3.63 -7.77
CA GLY A 124 0.35 -3.21 -7.53
C GLY A 124 0.98 -3.79 -6.26
N LEU A 125 0.88 -5.10 -6.05
CA LEU A 125 1.56 -5.85 -5.00
C LEU A 125 2.29 -7.04 -5.65
N PRO A 126 3.49 -6.82 -6.20
CA PRO A 126 4.19 -7.79 -7.05
C PRO A 126 4.54 -9.11 -6.34
N GLU A 127 4.62 -9.10 -5.02
CA GLU A 127 4.90 -10.27 -4.19
C GLU A 127 3.74 -11.29 -4.17
N LEU A 128 2.52 -10.89 -4.54
CA LEU A 128 1.41 -11.84 -4.65
C LEU A 128 1.58 -12.75 -5.88
N PRO A 129 1.10 -14.00 -5.82
CA PRO A 129 1.22 -14.94 -6.92
C PRO A 129 0.70 -14.38 -8.27
N GLY A 130 1.56 -14.32 -9.27
CA GLY A 130 1.27 -13.84 -10.62
C GLY A 130 1.14 -12.32 -10.78
N ALA A 131 1.19 -11.55 -9.69
CA ALA A 131 1.00 -10.09 -9.76
C ALA A 131 2.15 -9.39 -10.48
N ARG A 132 3.40 -9.81 -10.25
CA ARG A 132 4.58 -9.21 -10.91
C ARG A 132 4.46 -9.30 -12.43
N ALA A 133 4.13 -10.47 -12.97
CA ALA A 133 3.93 -10.67 -14.41
C ALA A 133 2.77 -9.83 -14.98
N ALA A 134 1.72 -9.61 -14.19
CA ALA A 134 0.59 -8.77 -14.60
C ALA A 134 0.95 -7.26 -14.65
N LEU A 135 1.99 -6.84 -13.95
CA LEU A 135 2.47 -5.46 -13.95
C LEU A 135 3.42 -5.18 -15.12
N GLU A 136 4.14 -6.17 -15.63
CA GLU A 136 5.10 -6.01 -16.73
C GLU A 136 4.42 -5.41 -17.97
N GLY A 137 4.91 -4.25 -18.42
CA GLY A 137 4.37 -3.54 -19.59
C GLY A 137 2.96 -2.97 -19.42
N SER A 138 2.34 -3.11 -18.22
CA SER A 138 1.01 -2.56 -17.97
C SER A 138 1.00 -1.04 -18.07
N LYS A 139 -0.08 -0.49 -18.65
CA LYS A 139 -0.34 0.97 -18.68
C LYS A 139 -1.32 1.44 -17.61
N ARG A 140 -1.82 0.53 -16.79
CA ARG A 140 -2.79 0.83 -15.72
C ARG A 140 -2.42 0.02 -14.50
N ILE A 141 -2.26 0.67 -13.35
CA ILE A 141 -1.87 0.03 -12.09
C ILE A 141 -2.74 0.54 -10.95
N ALA A 142 -3.34 -0.37 -10.19
CA ALA A 142 -4.06 -0.07 -8.95
C ALA A 142 -3.14 -0.37 -7.75
N VAL A 143 -2.68 0.68 -7.08
CA VAL A 143 -1.82 0.54 -5.88
C VAL A 143 -2.65 0.07 -4.68
N PRO A 144 -2.21 -0.95 -3.92
CA PRO A 144 -2.91 -1.47 -2.76
C PRO A 144 -3.20 -0.44 -1.67
N GLY A 145 -4.19 -0.73 -0.82
CA GLY A 145 -4.31 -0.07 0.46
C GLY A 145 -3.20 -0.50 1.42
N CYS A 146 -2.81 0.38 2.36
CA CYS A 146 -1.70 0.10 3.27
C CYS A 146 -1.97 -1.11 4.21
N TYR A 147 -3.19 -1.26 4.73
CA TYR A 147 -3.54 -2.45 5.51
C TYR A 147 -3.59 -3.74 4.66
N PRO A 148 -4.19 -3.75 3.46
CA PRO A 148 -4.10 -4.89 2.56
C PRO A 148 -2.68 -5.29 2.22
N THR A 149 -1.77 -4.34 2.01
CA THR A 149 -0.35 -4.62 1.82
C THR A 149 0.24 -5.37 3.01
N ALA A 150 0.09 -4.85 4.24
CA ALA A 150 0.63 -5.48 5.44
C ALA A 150 0.02 -6.87 5.69
N ALA A 151 -1.31 -6.97 5.66
CA ALA A 151 -2.03 -8.20 5.97
C ALA A 151 -1.82 -9.29 4.91
N SER A 152 -1.84 -8.91 3.63
CA SER A 152 -1.60 -9.87 2.55
C SER A 152 -0.19 -10.42 2.61
N LEU A 153 0.83 -9.56 2.76
CA LEU A 153 2.22 -10.00 2.90
C LEU A 153 2.46 -10.80 4.18
N ALA A 154 1.68 -10.61 5.24
CA ALA A 154 1.76 -11.48 6.42
C ALA A 154 1.21 -12.90 6.14
N LEU A 155 0.11 -13.03 5.39
CA LEU A 155 -0.67 -14.26 5.36
C LEU A 155 -0.63 -15.04 4.05
N PHE A 156 -0.42 -14.40 2.88
CA PHE A 156 -0.57 -15.08 1.60
C PHE A 156 0.28 -16.36 1.47
N PRO A 157 1.51 -16.46 2.03
CA PRO A 157 2.29 -17.70 1.88
C PRO A 157 1.59 -18.91 2.51
N ALA A 158 0.97 -18.73 3.68
CA ALA A 158 0.24 -19.80 4.35
C ALA A 158 -0.97 -20.28 3.56
N TYR A 159 -1.68 -19.35 2.91
CA TYR A 159 -2.84 -19.66 2.06
C TYR A 159 -2.41 -20.30 0.73
N ALA A 160 -1.44 -19.74 0.05
CA ALA A 160 -0.93 -20.25 -1.22
C ALA A 160 -0.34 -21.67 -1.10
N ALA A 161 0.22 -22.00 0.07
CA ALA A 161 0.72 -23.35 0.36
C ALA A 161 -0.34 -24.29 0.93
N GLY A 162 -1.58 -23.84 1.11
CA GLY A 162 -2.67 -24.65 1.65
C GLY A 162 -2.50 -25.06 3.11
N LEU A 163 -1.75 -24.26 3.91
CA LEU A 163 -1.52 -24.55 5.34
C LEU A 163 -2.61 -23.97 6.25
N ALA A 164 -3.33 -22.95 5.82
CA ALA A 164 -4.36 -22.29 6.59
C ALA A 164 -5.77 -22.71 6.19
N GLU A 165 -6.69 -22.79 7.15
CA GLU A 165 -8.12 -22.84 6.89
C GLU A 165 -8.62 -21.52 6.33
N ASN A 166 -9.80 -21.48 5.68
CA ASN A 166 -10.32 -20.32 4.96
C ASN A 166 -10.91 -19.25 5.89
N GLU A 167 -10.21 -18.92 6.95
CA GLU A 167 -10.54 -17.86 7.90
C GLU A 167 -9.28 -17.12 8.36
N ALA A 168 -9.39 -15.83 8.58
CA ALA A 168 -8.32 -15.03 9.20
C ALA A 168 -8.89 -14.06 10.22
N VAL A 169 -8.13 -13.86 11.30
CA VAL A 169 -8.32 -12.77 12.25
C VAL A 169 -7.11 -11.84 12.16
N ILE A 170 -7.37 -10.57 11.92
CA ILE A 170 -6.34 -9.55 11.70
C ILE A 170 -6.61 -8.36 12.59
N VAL A 171 -5.64 -8.03 13.45
CA VAL A 171 -5.61 -6.78 14.22
C VAL A 171 -4.41 -5.97 13.75
N ALA A 172 -4.63 -4.75 13.27
CA ALA A 172 -3.53 -3.95 12.74
C ALA A 172 -3.53 -2.53 13.31
N ALA A 173 -2.44 -2.19 13.99
CA ALA A 173 -2.19 -0.85 14.50
C ALA A 173 -1.54 0.02 13.43
N SER A 174 -2.12 1.19 13.13
CA SER A 174 -1.64 2.13 12.12
C SER A 174 -1.37 3.50 12.69
N GLY A 175 -0.33 4.15 12.16
CA GLY A 175 -0.09 5.57 12.38
C GLY A 175 -1.17 6.47 11.78
N THR A 176 -1.29 7.68 12.34
CA THR A 176 -2.34 8.65 12.04
C THR A 176 -2.31 9.19 10.61
N SER A 177 -1.16 9.19 9.95
CA SER A 177 -1.02 9.65 8.57
C SER A 177 -1.85 8.86 7.54
N GLY A 178 -2.22 7.62 7.87
CA GLY A 178 -3.11 6.79 7.05
C GLY A 178 -4.51 7.37 6.87
N ALA A 179 -4.94 8.25 7.76
CA ALA A 179 -6.23 8.96 7.68
C ALA A 179 -6.22 10.18 6.74
N GLY A 180 -5.06 10.51 6.16
CA GLY A 180 -4.86 11.66 5.29
C GLY A 180 -4.57 12.97 6.04
N LYS A 181 -4.31 14.05 5.28
CA LYS A 181 -3.87 15.35 5.80
C LYS A 181 -5.03 16.26 6.22
N ALA A 182 -6.25 15.96 5.78
CA ALA A 182 -7.41 16.77 6.11
C ALA A 182 -7.67 16.75 7.64
N PRO A 183 -7.85 17.92 8.29
CA PRO A 183 -8.08 17.98 9.73
C PRO A 183 -9.44 17.36 10.08
N LYS A 184 -9.43 16.53 11.13
CA LYS A 184 -10.64 15.92 11.71
C LYS A 184 -10.52 15.98 13.22
N ALA A 185 -11.64 16.22 13.92
CA ALA A 185 -11.65 16.41 15.38
C ALA A 185 -10.97 15.23 16.11
N HIS A 186 -11.30 13.98 15.77
CA HIS A 186 -10.73 12.78 16.38
C HIS A 186 -9.26 12.48 16.01
N LEU A 187 -8.65 13.30 15.15
CA LEU A 187 -7.23 13.20 14.75
C LEU A 187 -6.39 14.37 15.29
N LEU A 188 -6.97 15.23 16.12
CA LEU A 188 -6.21 16.28 16.81
C LEU A 188 -5.15 15.66 17.73
N GLY A 189 -4.03 16.36 17.91
CA GLY A 189 -2.92 15.84 18.73
C GLY A 189 -3.34 15.42 20.14
N SER A 190 -4.18 16.23 20.80
CA SER A 190 -4.71 15.92 22.13
C SER A 190 -5.64 14.69 22.19
N GLU A 191 -6.21 14.29 21.05
CA GLU A 191 -7.08 13.11 20.96
C GLU A 191 -6.30 11.83 20.69
N VAL A 192 -5.18 11.92 19.95
CA VAL A 192 -4.43 10.74 19.48
C VAL A 192 -3.17 10.46 20.30
N MET A 193 -2.53 11.49 20.90
CA MET A 193 -1.34 11.27 21.72
C MET A 193 -1.70 10.52 23.00
N GLY A 194 -1.02 9.37 23.24
CA GLY A 194 -1.24 8.53 24.41
C GLY A 194 -2.52 7.66 24.34
N SER A 195 -3.19 7.58 23.18
CA SER A 195 -4.40 6.79 22.98
C SER A 195 -4.32 5.86 21.78
N MET A 196 -4.86 4.65 21.92
CA MET A 196 -5.10 3.72 20.80
C MET A 196 -6.60 3.44 20.71
N THR A 197 -7.17 3.58 19.50
CA THR A 197 -8.61 3.43 19.30
C THR A 197 -8.91 2.57 18.07
N PRO A 198 -9.71 1.49 18.21
CA PRO A 198 -10.18 0.73 17.05
C PRO A 198 -11.24 1.53 16.27
N TYR A 199 -11.31 1.29 14.97
CA TYR A 199 -12.31 1.91 14.11
C TYR A 199 -12.72 0.96 12.97
N GLY A 200 -13.88 1.20 12.34
CA GLY A 200 -14.35 0.35 11.24
C GLY A 200 -14.50 -1.14 11.61
N VAL A 201 -14.74 -1.43 12.89
CA VAL A 201 -14.87 -2.79 13.43
C VAL A 201 -16.13 -3.48 12.90
N GLY A 202 -16.15 -4.82 12.92
CA GLY A 202 -17.31 -5.60 12.49
C GLY A 202 -17.47 -5.66 10.96
N GLY A 203 -16.36 -5.64 10.22
CA GLY A 203 -16.35 -5.72 8.76
C GLY A 203 -16.66 -4.39 8.06
N GLY A 204 -16.73 -3.27 8.80
CA GLY A 204 -17.06 -1.96 8.25
C GLY A 204 -15.91 -1.20 7.59
N HIS A 205 -14.66 -1.67 7.68
CA HIS A 205 -13.52 -0.98 7.09
C HIS A 205 -13.39 -1.28 5.60
N ARG A 206 -13.16 -0.23 4.79
CA ARG A 206 -13.06 -0.30 3.31
C ARG A 206 -11.93 -1.19 2.77
N HIS A 207 -10.93 -1.52 3.58
CA HIS A 207 -9.86 -2.44 3.19
C HIS A 207 -10.22 -3.92 3.43
N THR A 208 -11.34 -4.22 4.10
CA THR A 208 -11.77 -5.61 4.36
C THR A 208 -11.97 -6.41 3.08
N PRO A 209 -12.75 -5.94 2.07
CA PRO A 209 -12.94 -6.69 0.83
C PRO A 209 -11.65 -6.88 0.04
N GLU A 210 -10.74 -5.91 0.08
CA GLU A 210 -9.43 -5.99 -0.59
C GLU A 210 -8.54 -7.09 0.02
N ILE A 211 -8.53 -7.23 1.35
CA ILE A 211 -7.82 -8.33 2.03
C ILE A 211 -8.46 -9.68 1.70
N ILE A 212 -9.78 -9.77 1.73
CA ILE A 212 -10.53 -10.98 1.36
C ILE A 212 -10.19 -11.40 -0.07
N GLN A 213 -10.21 -10.46 -1.02
CA GLN A 213 -9.86 -10.69 -2.41
C GLN A 213 -8.46 -11.27 -2.57
N ASN A 214 -7.46 -10.70 -1.88
CA ASN A 214 -6.07 -11.11 -1.99
C ASN A 214 -5.83 -12.50 -1.38
N LEU A 215 -6.36 -12.76 -0.19
CA LEU A 215 -6.21 -14.05 0.48
C LEU A 215 -7.00 -15.15 -0.23
N GLY A 216 -8.21 -14.84 -0.73
CA GLY A 216 -9.00 -15.76 -1.54
C GLY A 216 -8.30 -16.14 -2.85
N ALA A 217 -7.68 -15.16 -3.52
CA ALA A 217 -6.87 -15.43 -4.71
C ALA A 217 -5.65 -16.31 -4.42
N ALA A 218 -4.98 -16.11 -3.28
CA ALA A 218 -3.85 -16.93 -2.86
C ALA A 218 -4.27 -18.35 -2.48
N ALA A 219 -5.44 -18.51 -1.81
CA ALA A 219 -5.98 -19.81 -1.42
C ALA A 219 -6.59 -20.59 -2.60
N GLY A 220 -6.97 -19.91 -3.68
CA GLY A 220 -7.77 -20.49 -4.77
C GLY A 220 -9.24 -20.73 -4.42
N GLU A 221 -9.71 -20.25 -3.29
CA GLU A 221 -11.07 -20.40 -2.77
C GLU A 221 -11.46 -19.24 -1.84
N PRO A 222 -12.76 -18.99 -1.58
CA PRO A 222 -13.19 -17.90 -0.72
C PRO A 222 -12.63 -17.99 0.70
N VAL A 223 -12.15 -16.86 1.23
CA VAL A 223 -11.64 -16.72 2.59
C VAL A 223 -12.48 -15.70 3.35
N THR A 224 -12.76 -15.97 4.62
CA THR A 224 -13.42 -15.03 5.52
C THR A 224 -12.39 -14.28 6.38
N VAL A 225 -12.60 -12.97 6.59
CA VAL A 225 -11.66 -12.14 7.34
C VAL A 225 -12.38 -11.34 8.43
N SER A 226 -11.93 -11.48 9.66
CA SER A 226 -12.26 -10.58 10.76
C SER A 226 -11.15 -9.55 10.89
N PHE A 227 -11.39 -8.31 10.45
CA PHE A 227 -10.40 -7.23 10.45
C PHE A 227 -10.74 -6.15 11.45
N THR A 228 -9.81 -5.86 12.36
CA THR A 228 -9.91 -4.80 13.37
C THR A 228 -8.74 -3.81 13.23
N PRO A 229 -8.91 -2.74 12.46
CA PRO A 229 -7.91 -1.68 12.40
C PRO A 229 -7.93 -0.84 13.68
N THR A 230 -6.74 -0.43 14.12
CA THR A 230 -6.55 0.37 15.33
C THR A 230 -5.67 1.58 15.00
N LEU A 231 -6.12 2.77 15.33
CA LEU A 231 -5.31 3.98 15.26
C LEU A 231 -4.35 3.99 16.45
N ALA A 232 -3.06 4.11 16.19
CA ALA A 232 -2.01 4.16 17.20
C ALA A 232 -1.41 5.58 17.31
N PRO A 233 -0.87 5.99 18.46
CA PRO A 233 -0.31 7.31 18.70
C PRO A 233 1.09 7.46 18.08
N MET A 234 1.20 7.19 16.80
CA MET A 234 2.41 7.33 16.01
C MET A 234 2.07 7.99 14.65
N PRO A 235 2.99 8.74 14.03
CA PRO A 235 2.70 9.40 12.76
C PRO A 235 2.63 8.42 11.58
N ARG A 236 3.50 7.40 11.56
CA ARG A 236 3.63 6.44 10.45
C ARG A 236 3.84 5.02 10.98
N GLY A 237 3.65 4.05 10.11
CA GLY A 237 3.84 2.63 10.37
C GLY A 237 2.54 1.85 10.48
N ILE A 238 2.58 0.58 10.09
CA ILE A 238 1.55 -0.41 10.38
C ILE A 238 2.23 -1.63 11.00
N LEU A 239 1.69 -2.10 12.12
CA LEU A 239 1.99 -3.42 12.67
C LEU A 239 0.72 -4.26 12.54
N ALA A 240 0.74 -5.26 11.65
CA ALA A 240 -0.37 -6.18 11.46
C ALA A 240 -0.09 -7.51 12.16
N THR A 241 -0.93 -7.85 13.15
CA THR A 241 -0.94 -9.15 13.82
C THR A 241 -2.05 -9.98 13.21
N CYS A 242 -1.66 -11.01 12.48
CA CYS A 242 -2.55 -11.86 11.72
C CYS A 242 -2.54 -13.28 12.28
N SER A 243 -3.70 -13.91 12.32
CA SER A 243 -3.86 -15.29 12.79
C SER A 243 -4.83 -16.03 11.90
N ALA A 244 -4.44 -17.25 11.48
CA ALA A 244 -5.26 -18.18 10.74
C ALA A 244 -5.23 -19.56 11.41
N LYS A 245 -6.35 -20.29 11.41
CA LYS A 245 -6.39 -21.66 11.89
C LYS A 245 -5.59 -22.55 10.95
N ALA A 246 -4.73 -23.39 11.49
CA ALA A 246 -3.92 -24.29 10.69
C ALA A 246 -4.72 -25.52 10.25
N LYS A 247 -4.44 -26.04 9.06
CA LYS A 247 -4.98 -27.32 8.59
C LYS A 247 -4.30 -28.49 9.33
N PRO A 248 -4.91 -29.68 9.40
CA PRO A 248 -4.31 -30.85 10.05
C PRO A 248 -2.92 -31.19 9.48
N GLY A 249 -1.99 -31.56 10.36
CA GLY A 249 -0.62 -31.93 9.98
C GLY A 249 0.36 -30.77 9.79
N VAL A 250 -0.08 -29.53 9.96
CA VAL A 250 0.81 -28.36 9.93
C VAL A 250 1.68 -28.32 11.19
N THR A 251 2.97 -28.01 11.00
CA THR A 251 3.99 -27.90 12.06
C THR A 251 4.70 -26.55 11.97
N ALA A 252 5.44 -26.18 13.01
CA ALA A 252 6.26 -24.95 13.01
C ALA A 252 7.27 -24.95 11.84
N GLU A 253 7.92 -26.08 11.60
CA GLU A 253 8.91 -26.25 10.52
C GLU A 253 8.26 -26.08 9.15
N SER A 254 7.08 -26.65 8.91
CA SER A 254 6.37 -26.54 7.63
C SER A 254 5.93 -25.11 7.37
N VAL A 255 5.46 -24.40 8.39
CA VAL A 255 5.10 -23.00 8.30
C VAL A 255 6.34 -22.16 7.97
N ARG A 256 7.42 -22.30 8.73
CA ARG A 256 8.66 -21.56 8.51
C ARG A 256 9.22 -21.75 7.10
N ALA A 257 9.32 -22.98 6.63
CA ALA A 257 9.84 -23.32 5.30
C ALA A 257 9.04 -22.67 4.15
N VAL A 258 7.73 -22.57 4.30
CA VAL A 258 6.86 -21.90 3.31
C VAL A 258 7.17 -20.41 3.21
N TYR A 259 7.36 -19.73 4.34
CA TYR A 259 7.70 -18.31 4.34
C TYR A 259 9.12 -18.04 3.85
N GLU A 260 10.08 -18.86 4.21
CA GLU A 260 11.44 -18.79 3.67
C GLU A 260 11.46 -18.91 2.15
N LYS A 261 10.72 -19.89 1.62
CA LYS A 261 10.59 -20.07 0.17
C LYS A 261 9.87 -18.90 -0.52
N ALA A 262 8.79 -18.39 0.11
CA ALA A 262 8.00 -17.31 -0.49
C ALA A 262 8.77 -16.00 -0.61
N TYR A 263 9.69 -15.74 0.31
CA TYR A 263 10.40 -14.46 0.40
C TYR A 263 11.89 -14.51 0.07
N ALA A 264 12.39 -15.67 -0.38
CA ALA A 264 13.81 -15.87 -0.69
C ALA A 264 14.38 -14.85 -1.68
N ASP A 265 13.60 -14.52 -2.71
CA ASP A 265 14.02 -13.66 -3.82
C ASP A 265 13.28 -12.29 -3.82
N GLU A 266 12.52 -11.98 -2.76
CA GLU A 266 11.77 -10.73 -2.68
C GLU A 266 12.64 -9.57 -2.16
N PRO A 267 12.87 -8.51 -2.95
CA PRO A 267 13.83 -7.47 -2.61
C PRO A 267 13.40 -6.64 -1.38
N PHE A 268 12.11 -6.59 -1.08
CA PHE A 268 11.58 -5.73 -0.04
C PHE A 268 10.99 -6.48 1.16
N VAL A 269 10.79 -7.81 1.08
CA VAL A 269 10.20 -8.57 2.17
C VAL A 269 11.27 -9.36 2.91
N HIS A 270 11.44 -9.06 4.18
CA HIS A 270 12.47 -9.65 5.03
C HIS A 270 11.84 -10.51 6.11
N LEU A 271 11.93 -11.84 5.94
CA LEU A 271 11.56 -12.77 6.98
C LEU A 271 12.64 -12.74 8.07
N LEU A 272 12.26 -12.28 9.27
CA LEU A 272 13.20 -12.12 10.37
C LEU A 272 13.71 -13.48 10.89
N PRO A 273 14.92 -13.53 11.47
CA PRO A 273 15.39 -14.69 12.21
C PRO A 273 14.43 -15.09 13.32
N GLU A 274 14.40 -16.38 13.68
CA GLU A 274 13.59 -16.86 14.79
C GLU A 274 13.91 -16.09 16.09
N GLY A 275 12.85 -15.79 16.85
CA GLY A 275 12.95 -15.01 18.09
C GLY A 275 13.01 -13.49 17.90
N GLN A 276 13.13 -12.97 16.66
CA GLN A 276 13.03 -11.56 16.36
C GLN A 276 11.63 -11.23 15.81
N TRP A 277 11.09 -10.07 16.17
CA TRP A 277 9.75 -9.65 15.78
C TRP A 277 9.76 -8.31 15.04
N PRO A 278 8.85 -8.12 14.07
CA PRO A 278 8.73 -6.87 13.33
C PRO A 278 8.42 -5.67 14.24
N ALA A 279 9.04 -4.54 13.91
CA ALA A 279 8.77 -3.26 14.59
C ALA A 279 8.57 -2.14 13.57
N THR A 280 7.59 -1.27 13.79
CA THR A 280 7.29 -0.15 12.87
C THR A 280 8.47 0.81 12.72
N ALA A 281 9.23 1.05 13.81
CA ALA A 281 10.41 1.92 13.76
C ALA A 281 11.50 1.39 12.82
N SER A 282 11.65 0.07 12.72
CA SER A 282 12.69 -0.55 11.87
C SER A 282 12.48 -0.36 10.37
N VAL A 283 11.25 -0.08 9.95
CA VAL A 283 10.87 0.09 8.53
C VAL A 283 10.48 1.52 8.18
N TYR A 284 10.56 2.44 9.13
CA TYR A 284 10.12 3.82 8.98
C TYR A 284 10.84 4.52 7.82
N GLY A 285 10.06 5.10 6.88
CA GLY A 285 10.57 5.82 5.71
C GLY A 285 11.20 4.94 4.61
N SER A 286 11.15 3.61 4.75
CA SER A 286 11.69 2.64 3.79
C SER A 286 10.60 1.82 3.08
N ASN A 287 10.98 1.17 1.98
CA ASN A 287 10.11 0.21 1.29
C ASN A 287 10.20 -1.21 1.86
N ALA A 288 10.97 -1.39 2.93
CA ALA A 288 11.11 -2.69 3.59
C ALA A 288 9.81 -3.14 4.26
N VAL A 289 9.60 -4.45 4.22
CA VAL A 289 8.58 -5.17 4.99
C VAL A 289 9.32 -6.14 5.91
N GLN A 290 9.12 -6.03 7.20
CA GLN A 290 9.53 -7.08 8.12
C GLN A 290 8.38 -8.05 8.35
N VAL A 291 8.64 -9.34 8.23
CA VAL A 291 7.68 -10.42 8.50
C VAL A 291 8.28 -11.40 9.49
N GLN A 292 7.48 -11.91 10.39
CA GLN A 292 7.81 -13.07 11.23
C GLN A 292 6.59 -13.96 11.36
N VAL A 293 6.83 -15.26 11.44
CA VAL A 293 5.78 -16.26 11.56
C VAL A 293 6.07 -17.21 12.74
N ALA A 294 5.02 -17.63 13.42
CA ALA A 294 5.07 -18.64 14.47
C ALA A 294 3.88 -19.60 14.34
N PHE A 295 4.04 -20.80 14.84
CA PHE A 295 2.98 -21.78 14.98
C PHE A 295 2.64 -21.96 16.46
N ASP A 296 1.43 -21.56 16.85
CA ASP A 296 0.89 -21.84 18.19
C ASP A 296 0.27 -23.24 18.17
N ALA A 297 1.04 -24.21 18.65
CA ALA A 297 0.62 -25.61 18.65
C ALA A 297 -0.57 -25.87 19.59
N ALA A 298 -0.70 -25.14 20.70
CA ALA A 298 -1.78 -25.31 21.64
C ALA A 298 -3.11 -24.79 21.10
N ALA A 299 -3.08 -23.64 20.40
CA ALA A 299 -4.25 -23.05 19.77
C ALA A 299 -4.46 -23.58 18.33
N HIS A 300 -3.52 -24.34 17.80
CA HIS A 300 -3.48 -24.83 16.43
C HIS A 300 -3.65 -23.69 15.40
N ARG A 301 -2.84 -22.64 15.57
CA ARG A 301 -2.92 -21.43 14.74
C ARG A 301 -1.56 -21.01 14.17
N ILE A 302 -1.58 -20.55 12.93
CA ILE A 302 -0.48 -19.81 12.32
C ILE A 302 -0.63 -18.35 12.75
N ILE A 303 0.43 -17.78 13.34
CA ILE A 303 0.53 -16.37 13.69
C ILE A 303 1.54 -15.73 12.77
N ALA A 304 1.12 -14.76 11.98
CA ALA A 304 2.01 -14.01 11.09
C ALA A 304 1.93 -12.52 11.43
N ILE A 305 3.09 -11.91 11.64
CA ILE A 305 3.18 -10.50 11.99
C ILE A 305 4.00 -9.77 10.93
N SER A 306 3.50 -8.65 10.44
CA SER A 306 4.23 -7.79 9.52
C SER A 306 4.31 -6.36 10.02
N ALA A 307 5.42 -5.68 9.71
CA ALA A 307 5.57 -4.24 9.87
C ALA A 307 5.95 -3.60 8.54
N ILE A 308 5.28 -2.50 8.21
CA ILE A 308 5.56 -1.67 7.04
C ILE A 308 5.50 -0.18 7.41
N ASP A 309 6.11 0.68 6.60
CA ASP A 309 5.76 2.09 6.57
C ASP A 309 4.49 2.26 5.70
N ASN A 310 3.42 2.81 6.29
CA ASN A 310 2.13 2.94 5.62
C ASN A 310 2.12 3.91 4.44
N LEU A 311 3.01 4.90 4.43
CA LEU A 311 3.13 5.87 3.34
C LEU A 311 4.14 5.42 2.28
N THR A 312 5.21 4.69 2.67
CA THR A 312 6.21 4.16 1.73
C THR A 312 5.71 2.83 1.14
N LYS A 313 6.05 1.67 1.69
CA LYS A 313 5.62 0.37 1.13
C LYS A 313 4.10 0.25 1.02
N GLY A 314 3.38 0.78 1.99
CA GLY A 314 1.91 0.76 2.02
C GLY A 314 1.23 1.67 1.00
N THR A 315 1.95 2.54 0.29
CA THR A 315 1.36 3.50 -0.66
C THR A 315 2.36 3.92 -1.74
N ALA A 316 3.16 4.97 -1.51
CA ALA A 316 4.02 5.60 -2.52
C ALA A 316 5.18 4.72 -2.98
N GLY A 317 5.78 3.97 -2.07
CA GLY A 317 6.85 3.04 -2.42
C GLY A 317 6.35 1.84 -3.23
N GLY A 318 5.17 1.30 -2.88
CA GLY A 318 4.49 0.29 -3.70
C GLY A 318 4.12 0.81 -5.09
N ALA A 319 3.75 2.10 -5.20
CA ALA A 319 3.49 2.75 -6.48
C ALA A 319 4.76 2.85 -7.34
N VAL A 320 5.88 3.28 -6.77
CA VAL A 320 7.18 3.37 -7.48
C VAL A 320 7.68 1.98 -7.86
N GLN A 321 7.61 1.00 -6.97
CA GLN A 321 7.97 -0.39 -7.25
C GLN A 321 7.18 -0.96 -8.44
N SER A 322 5.87 -0.76 -8.45
CA SER A 322 4.99 -1.22 -9.54
C SER A 322 5.24 -0.47 -10.85
N MET A 323 5.50 0.84 -10.79
CA MET A 323 5.92 1.65 -11.94
C MET A 323 7.23 1.12 -12.54
N ASN A 324 8.23 0.81 -11.72
CA ASN A 324 9.51 0.27 -12.17
C ASN A 324 9.32 -1.02 -12.98
N ILE A 325 8.54 -1.96 -12.44
CA ILE A 325 8.22 -3.21 -13.13
C ILE A 325 7.52 -2.94 -14.47
N ALA A 326 6.51 -2.06 -14.48
CA ALA A 326 5.76 -1.74 -15.69
C ALA A 326 6.61 -1.09 -16.80
N LEU A 327 7.63 -0.34 -16.39
CA LEU A 327 8.59 0.31 -17.31
C LEU A 327 9.79 -0.59 -17.67
N GLY A 328 9.89 -1.80 -17.10
CA GLY A 328 11.04 -2.68 -17.29
C GLY A 328 12.32 -2.18 -16.63
N LEU A 329 12.22 -1.32 -15.62
CA LEU A 329 13.33 -0.86 -14.78
C LEU A 329 13.60 -1.87 -13.65
N PRO A 330 14.80 -1.85 -13.04
CA PRO A 330 15.04 -2.61 -11.81
C PRO A 330 13.98 -2.27 -10.75
N GLU A 331 13.36 -3.30 -10.18
CA GLU A 331 12.22 -3.17 -9.28
C GLU A 331 12.52 -2.28 -8.07
N ASP A 332 13.75 -2.31 -7.56
CA ASP A 332 14.23 -1.59 -6.40
C ASP A 332 14.79 -0.18 -6.70
N MET A 333 14.80 0.23 -7.97
CA MET A 333 15.36 1.52 -8.37
C MET A 333 14.69 2.69 -7.64
N GLY A 334 15.49 3.54 -7.01
CA GLY A 334 15.00 4.70 -6.25
C GLY A 334 14.33 4.37 -4.92
N LEU A 335 14.31 3.09 -4.50
CA LEU A 335 13.70 2.63 -3.26
C LEU A 335 14.75 2.10 -2.28
N SER A 336 14.61 2.44 -1.00
CA SER A 336 15.50 1.99 0.06
C SER A 336 14.83 0.97 0.97
N THR A 337 15.57 -0.04 1.40
CA THR A 337 15.20 -0.96 2.49
C THR A 337 15.70 -0.49 3.85
N ILE A 338 16.41 0.65 3.92
CA ILE A 338 16.98 1.17 5.15
C ILE A 338 15.98 2.12 5.81
N GLY A 339 15.47 1.75 6.97
CA GLY A 339 14.63 2.61 7.80
C GLY A 339 15.41 3.73 8.48
N VAL A 340 14.74 4.82 8.82
CA VAL A 340 15.32 5.99 9.49
C VAL A 340 15.15 5.94 11.02
N ALA A 341 15.08 4.72 11.58
CA ALA A 341 14.97 4.52 13.04
C ALA A 341 15.98 5.39 13.83
N PRO A 342 15.76 5.75 15.11
CA PRO A 342 14.75 5.24 16.03
C PRO A 342 13.33 5.78 15.84
#